data_463631ca15559356b9d8bbf5726bc9f1
#
_entry.id   463631ca15559356b9d8bbf5726bc9f1
#
_cell.length_a   1.000
_cell.length_b   1.000
_cell.length_c   1.000
_cell.angle_alpha   90.00
_cell.angle_beta   90.00
_cell.angle_gamma   90.00
#
_symmetry.space_group_name_H-M   'P 1'
#
loop_
_entity.id
_entity.type
_entity.pdbx_description
1 polymer ?
#
loop_
_entity_poly.entity_id
_entity_poly.type
_entity_poly.pdbx_seq_one_letter_code
_entity_poly.pdbx_strand_id
1 'polypeptide(L)'
;MRVLHIAPAVFGEDGVVGGAERYALELAKYMSAEVPTLFAAFGDHARTEQLGDLAVHVLGPASYVRGQRANPIAASLLAEIRQADVIHCHQQHILASSVASLACRLTGRKVFVSDLGGGGWDVSAYISTDRWYHGHLHISEYSRSVFGHTGKPWAHVIYGGVDTVKFSPSDQVKKDASVLFVGRLLPHKGIDDLIKAVPSDMPLEIIGRPTDSRYFDDLRALAEGKQVTFRTGCSDDQMIEAYRRASCVVLPSVYQTMYGDTTSVPELLGQTLLEGMACGTPAICTDVASMPEVVEDQVTGFVVPPNRPDVLREKLLWIRDHPTEACAMGQAARRHVLEKFTWPAVVRRCLDIYNASS
;
A
#
# COMPACT_ATOMS: atom_id res chain seq x y z
N MET A 1 -24.65 11.73 4.50
CA MET A 1 -23.81 11.35 3.34
C MET A 1 -23.55 9.85 3.39
N ARG A 2 -23.90 9.12 2.33
CA ARG A 2 -23.56 7.69 2.15
C ARG A 2 -22.46 7.58 1.10
N VAL A 3 -21.42 6.83 1.39
CA VAL A 3 -20.25 6.64 0.51
C VAL A 3 -20.25 5.23 -0.09
N LEU A 4 -19.99 5.13 -1.39
CA LEU A 4 -19.76 3.88 -2.09
C LEU A 4 -18.31 3.81 -2.55
N HIS A 5 -17.55 2.85 -2.05
CA HIS A 5 -16.24 2.50 -2.59
C HIS A 5 -16.40 1.46 -3.70
N ILE A 6 -15.75 1.68 -4.86
CA ILE A 6 -15.71 0.74 -5.98
C ILE A 6 -14.26 0.32 -6.19
N ALA A 7 -13.97 -0.95 -6.00
CA ALA A 7 -12.63 -1.49 -6.25
C ALA A 7 -12.69 -2.65 -7.25
N PRO A 8 -11.70 -2.79 -8.15
CA PRO A 8 -11.62 -3.89 -9.09
C PRO A 8 -11.22 -5.23 -8.42
N ALA A 9 -11.45 -5.33 -7.12
CA ALA A 9 -11.18 -6.53 -6.34
C ALA A 9 -12.17 -7.64 -6.74
N VAL A 10 -11.63 -8.81 -6.97
CA VAL A 10 -12.41 -10.04 -7.16
C VAL A 10 -12.46 -10.75 -5.81
N PHE A 11 -13.63 -10.75 -5.18
CA PHE A 11 -13.88 -11.51 -3.97
C PHE A 11 -14.21 -12.97 -4.34
N GLY A 12 -13.41 -13.92 -3.87
CA GLY A 12 -13.58 -15.33 -4.12
C GLY A 12 -12.84 -16.19 -3.09
N GLU A 13 -12.71 -17.48 -3.34
CA GLU A 13 -12.03 -18.44 -2.45
C GLU A 13 -10.56 -18.06 -2.16
N ASP A 14 -9.92 -17.32 -3.07
CA ASP A 14 -8.54 -16.86 -2.94
C ASP A 14 -8.39 -15.55 -2.12
N GLY A 15 -9.49 -14.94 -1.67
CA GLY A 15 -9.50 -13.72 -0.88
C GLY A 15 -9.06 -12.45 -1.64
N VAL A 16 -8.84 -11.37 -0.90
CA VAL A 16 -8.34 -10.09 -1.44
C VAL A 16 -6.84 -10.20 -1.67
N VAL A 17 -6.42 -10.17 -2.93
CA VAL A 17 -5.03 -10.34 -3.34
C VAL A 17 -4.45 -9.03 -3.86
N GLY A 18 -3.59 -8.41 -3.07
CA GLY A 18 -2.82 -7.23 -3.48
C GLY A 18 -2.87 -6.07 -2.48
N GLY A 19 -1.89 -5.17 -2.58
CA GLY A 19 -1.80 -4.00 -1.69
C GLY A 19 -2.87 -2.95 -1.99
N ALA A 20 -3.25 -2.79 -3.25
CA ALA A 20 -4.26 -1.82 -3.69
C ALA A 20 -5.66 -2.20 -3.20
N GLU A 21 -6.03 -3.48 -3.34
CA GLU A 21 -7.32 -4.00 -2.88
C GLU A 21 -7.42 -3.95 -1.35
N ARG A 22 -6.35 -4.32 -0.65
CA ARG A 22 -6.27 -4.21 0.82
C ARG A 22 -6.42 -2.76 1.27
N TYR A 23 -5.75 -1.82 0.61
CA TYR A 23 -5.88 -0.39 0.89
C TYR A 23 -7.34 0.08 0.75
N ALA A 24 -7.97 -0.22 -0.38
CA ALA A 24 -9.35 0.18 -0.66
C ALA A 24 -10.33 -0.38 0.39
N LEU A 25 -10.16 -1.65 0.77
CA LEU A 25 -11.00 -2.31 1.75
C LEU A 25 -10.81 -1.75 3.16
N GLU A 26 -9.57 -1.54 3.60
CA GLU A 26 -9.29 -0.96 4.92
C GLU A 26 -9.81 0.49 5.01
N LEU A 27 -9.62 1.30 3.96
CA LEU A 27 -10.18 2.65 3.93
C LEU A 27 -11.70 2.63 4.08
N ALA A 28 -12.40 1.76 3.35
CA ALA A 28 -13.86 1.64 3.45
C ALA A 28 -14.32 1.13 4.82
N LYS A 29 -13.59 0.17 5.39
CA LYS A 29 -13.86 -0.37 6.74
C LYS A 29 -13.77 0.70 7.82
N TYR A 30 -12.70 1.51 7.81
CA TYR A 30 -12.57 2.60 8.77
C TYR A 30 -13.56 3.73 8.49
N MET A 31 -13.92 3.97 7.23
CA MET A 31 -14.94 4.97 6.87
C MET A 31 -16.33 4.54 7.32
N SER A 32 -16.64 3.24 7.35
CA SER A 32 -17.96 2.74 7.82
C SER A 32 -18.22 3.00 9.30
N ALA A 33 -17.19 3.24 10.10
CA ALA A 33 -17.33 3.67 11.49
C ALA A 33 -17.75 5.15 11.64
N GLU A 34 -17.55 5.96 10.61
CA GLU A 34 -17.83 7.41 10.64
C GLU A 34 -19.10 7.77 9.86
N VAL A 35 -19.33 7.13 8.69
CA VAL A 35 -20.49 7.39 7.83
C VAL A 35 -20.99 6.10 7.20
N PRO A 36 -22.31 6.02 6.85
CA PRO A 36 -22.84 4.88 6.10
C PRO A 36 -22.03 4.60 4.84
N THR A 37 -21.36 3.46 4.80
CA THR A 37 -20.40 3.11 3.74
C THR A 37 -20.73 1.74 3.16
N LEU A 38 -20.64 1.64 1.85
CA LEU A 38 -20.73 0.41 1.07
C LEU A 38 -19.43 0.16 0.32
N PHE A 39 -19.08 -1.09 0.14
CA PHE A 39 -17.95 -1.48 -0.69
C PHE A 39 -18.44 -2.39 -1.82
N ALA A 40 -18.29 -1.98 -3.07
CA ALA A 40 -18.60 -2.78 -4.24
C ALA A 40 -17.32 -3.46 -4.75
N ALA A 41 -17.36 -4.78 -4.74
CA ALA A 41 -16.38 -5.67 -5.37
C ALA A 41 -17.07 -6.45 -6.49
N PHE A 42 -16.35 -7.36 -7.15
CA PHE A 42 -16.87 -8.13 -8.29
C PHE A 42 -16.62 -9.62 -8.08
N GLY A 43 -17.49 -10.46 -8.66
CA GLY A 43 -17.37 -11.90 -8.55
C GLY A 43 -18.27 -12.65 -9.51
N ASP A 44 -18.19 -13.96 -9.49
CA ASP A 44 -18.98 -14.82 -10.39
C ASP A 44 -20.47 -14.82 -10.02
N HIS A 45 -20.78 -14.59 -8.73
CA HIS A 45 -22.15 -14.55 -8.22
C HIS A 45 -22.35 -13.35 -7.31
N ALA A 46 -23.53 -12.73 -7.42
CA ALA A 46 -23.93 -11.65 -6.52
C ALA A 46 -24.13 -12.19 -5.09
N ARG A 47 -23.53 -11.51 -4.11
CA ARG A 47 -23.70 -11.81 -2.70
C ARG A 47 -23.32 -10.60 -1.85
N THR A 48 -23.72 -10.62 -0.59
CA THR A 48 -23.30 -9.61 0.41
C THR A 48 -22.49 -10.32 1.48
N GLU A 49 -21.36 -9.74 1.80
CA GLU A 49 -20.49 -10.16 2.91
C GLU A 49 -20.44 -9.03 3.95
N GLN A 50 -20.26 -9.38 5.22
CA GLN A 50 -20.15 -8.41 6.30
C GLN A 50 -18.75 -8.47 6.91
N LEU A 51 -18.06 -7.32 6.92
CA LEU A 51 -16.73 -7.16 7.52
C LEU A 51 -16.78 -6.10 8.64
N GLY A 52 -17.11 -6.52 9.86
CA GLY A 52 -17.45 -5.60 10.93
C GLY A 52 -18.69 -4.78 10.55
N ASP A 53 -18.60 -3.46 10.58
CA ASP A 53 -19.70 -2.56 10.21
C ASP A 53 -19.80 -2.31 8.70
N LEU A 54 -18.83 -2.78 7.90
CA LEU A 54 -18.82 -2.59 6.45
C LEU A 54 -19.61 -3.68 5.74
N ALA A 55 -20.61 -3.27 4.95
CA ALA A 55 -21.26 -4.16 3.98
C ALA A 55 -20.46 -4.20 2.67
N VAL A 56 -20.04 -5.38 2.28
CA VAL A 56 -19.36 -5.66 1.00
C VAL A 56 -20.35 -6.30 0.04
N HIS A 57 -20.71 -5.58 -1.02
CA HIS A 57 -21.55 -6.08 -2.09
C HIS A 57 -20.67 -6.65 -3.20
N VAL A 58 -20.62 -7.96 -3.34
CA VAL A 58 -19.97 -8.62 -4.46
C VAL A 58 -20.94 -8.61 -5.62
N LEU A 59 -20.64 -7.85 -6.64
CA LEU A 59 -21.46 -7.68 -7.84
C LEU A 59 -21.18 -8.82 -8.83
N GLY A 60 -22.22 -9.52 -9.22
CA GLY A 60 -22.10 -10.67 -10.11
C GLY A 60 -23.38 -10.97 -10.91
N PRO A 61 -23.26 -11.77 -11.99
CA PRO A 61 -22.00 -12.24 -12.57
C PRO A 61 -21.18 -11.09 -13.18
N ALA A 62 -19.89 -11.07 -12.90
CA ALA A 62 -18.99 -10.06 -13.45
C ALA A 62 -18.52 -10.46 -14.85
N SER A 63 -18.44 -9.47 -15.75
CA SER A 63 -17.76 -9.57 -17.04
C SER A 63 -16.42 -8.88 -16.96
N TYR A 64 -15.44 -9.36 -17.72
CA TYR A 64 -14.08 -8.83 -17.69
C TYR A 64 -13.73 -8.22 -19.04
N VAL A 65 -13.42 -6.91 -19.06
CA VAL A 65 -13.07 -6.19 -20.28
C VAL A 65 -11.84 -6.82 -20.92
N ARG A 66 -11.97 -7.28 -22.17
CA ARG A 66 -10.90 -8.02 -22.90
C ARG A 66 -10.28 -9.19 -22.09
N GLY A 67 -11.07 -9.83 -21.23
CA GLY A 67 -10.58 -10.92 -20.36
C GLY A 67 -9.68 -10.49 -19.21
N GLN A 68 -9.50 -9.19 -18.97
CA GLN A 68 -8.62 -8.66 -17.93
C GLN A 68 -9.31 -8.72 -16.56
N ARG A 69 -8.86 -9.59 -15.68
CA ARG A 69 -9.40 -9.73 -14.32
C ARG A 69 -9.38 -8.43 -13.51
N ALA A 70 -8.41 -7.55 -13.77
CA ALA A 70 -8.31 -6.25 -13.13
C ALA A 70 -9.28 -5.18 -13.72
N ASN A 71 -10.11 -5.54 -14.71
CA ASN A 71 -11.12 -4.65 -15.27
C ASN A 71 -12.52 -5.31 -15.30
N PRO A 72 -13.10 -5.59 -14.12
CA PRO A 72 -14.42 -6.17 -13.99
C PRO A 72 -15.53 -5.12 -14.18
N ILE A 73 -16.70 -5.59 -14.61
CA ILE A 73 -17.95 -4.83 -14.66
C ILE A 73 -19.13 -5.75 -14.38
N ALA A 74 -20.16 -5.26 -13.71
CA ALA A 74 -21.42 -5.94 -13.50
C ALA A 74 -22.61 -4.99 -13.74
N ALA A 75 -23.70 -5.49 -14.29
CA ALA A 75 -24.87 -4.67 -14.60
C ALA A 75 -25.51 -4.03 -13.34
N SER A 76 -25.41 -4.70 -12.18
CA SER A 76 -25.89 -4.21 -10.89
C SER A 76 -25.14 -2.98 -10.35
N LEU A 77 -23.97 -2.62 -10.90
CA LEU A 77 -23.19 -1.47 -10.43
C LEU A 77 -23.99 -0.15 -10.43
N LEU A 78 -24.83 0.07 -11.45
CA LEU A 78 -25.65 1.29 -11.52
C LEU A 78 -26.69 1.38 -10.39
N ALA A 79 -27.17 0.25 -9.90
CA ALA A 79 -28.10 0.20 -8.76
C ALA A 79 -27.38 0.62 -7.47
N GLU A 80 -26.13 0.20 -7.27
CA GLU A 80 -25.31 0.62 -6.11
C GLU A 80 -24.99 2.11 -6.16
N ILE A 81 -24.59 2.64 -7.33
CA ILE A 81 -24.30 4.06 -7.52
C ILE A 81 -25.50 4.92 -7.13
N ARG A 82 -26.73 4.49 -7.45
CA ARG A 82 -27.94 5.23 -7.14
C ARG A 82 -28.22 5.34 -5.64
N GLN A 83 -27.69 4.47 -4.81
CA GLN A 83 -27.90 4.44 -3.37
C GLN A 83 -26.91 5.32 -2.58
N ALA A 84 -25.87 5.85 -3.23
CA ALA A 84 -24.82 6.63 -2.59
C ALA A 84 -24.86 8.10 -3.01
N ASP A 85 -24.40 8.97 -2.12
CA ASP A 85 -24.23 10.41 -2.37
C ASP A 85 -22.85 10.70 -2.98
N VAL A 86 -21.84 9.94 -2.52
CA VAL A 86 -20.44 10.04 -2.94
C VAL A 86 -19.94 8.68 -3.41
N ILE A 87 -19.28 8.66 -4.53
CA ILE A 87 -18.64 7.46 -5.08
C ILE A 87 -17.11 7.66 -5.07
N HIS A 88 -16.38 6.69 -4.51
CA HIS A 88 -14.91 6.67 -4.51
C HIS A 88 -14.41 5.45 -5.28
N CYS A 89 -13.87 5.67 -6.47
CA CYS A 89 -13.29 4.63 -7.31
C CYS A 89 -11.83 4.40 -6.94
N HIS A 90 -11.41 3.12 -6.82
CA HIS A 90 -10.03 2.76 -6.46
C HIS A 90 -9.19 2.29 -7.67
N GLN A 91 -9.51 2.80 -8.84
CA GLN A 91 -8.68 2.75 -10.05
C GLN A 91 -9.31 3.62 -11.13
N GLN A 92 -8.52 4.43 -11.84
CA GLN A 92 -9.05 5.40 -12.80
C GLN A 92 -9.47 4.72 -14.12
N HIS A 93 -8.58 3.93 -14.72
CA HIS A 93 -8.70 3.47 -16.11
C HIS A 93 -9.31 2.07 -16.22
N ILE A 94 -10.45 1.86 -15.56
CA ILE A 94 -11.28 0.66 -15.68
C ILE A 94 -12.72 1.02 -16.05
N LEU A 95 -13.43 0.11 -16.70
CA LEU A 95 -14.79 0.36 -17.16
C LEU A 95 -15.76 0.69 -16.03
N ALA A 96 -15.61 0.04 -14.87
CA ALA A 96 -16.44 0.33 -13.70
C ALA A 96 -16.32 1.79 -13.24
N SER A 97 -15.10 2.35 -13.21
CA SER A 97 -14.86 3.75 -12.83
C SER A 97 -15.33 4.72 -13.90
N SER A 98 -15.16 4.39 -15.18
CA SER A 98 -15.68 5.17 -16.31
C SER A 98 -17.21 5.25 -16.29
N VAL A 99 -17.89 4.12 -16.04
CA VAL A 99 -19.35 4.07 -15.88
C VAL A 99 -19.80 4.85 -14.65
N ALA A 100 -19.10 4.72 -13.53
CA ALA A 100 -19.43 5.44 -12.31
C ALA A 100 -19.31 6.94 -12.49
N SER A 101 -18.21 7.43 -13.10
CA SER A 101 -17.99 8.86 -13.34
C SER A 101 -19.08 9.45 -14.24
N LEU A 102 -19.44 8.75 -15.33
CA LEU A 102 -20.50 9.19 -16.24
C LEU A 102 -21.88 9.22 -15.54
N ALA A 103 -22.21 8.14 -14.82
CA ALA A 103 -23.48 8.06 -14.07
C ALA A 103 -23.61 9.16 -13.03
N CYS A 104 -22.52 9.50 -12.31
CA CYS A 104 -22.49 10.56 -11.33
C CYS A 104 -22.72 11.94 -11.98
N ARG A 105 -22.10 12.20 -13.12
CA ARG A 105 -22.33 13.47 -13.87
C ARG A 105 -23.77 13.65 -14.30
N LEU A 106 -24.40 12.56 -14.73
CA LEU A 106 -25.82 12.59 -15.16
C LEU A 106 -26.81 12.74 -14.00
N THR A 107 -26.39 12.37 -12.79
CA THR A 107 -27.27 12.34 -11.61
C THR A 107 -26.91 13.39 -10.55
N GLY A 108 -25.90 14.22 -10.79
CA GLY A 108 -25.44 15.25 -9.83
C GLY A 108 -24.77 14.68 -8.58
N ARG A 109 -24.27 13.43 -8.62
CA ARG A 109 -23.55 12.82 -7.51
C ARG A 109 -22.06 13.14 -7.60
N LYS A 110 -21.40 13.17 -6.45
CA LYS A 110 -19.95 13.39 -6.37
C LYS A 110 -19.19 12.10 -6.66
N VAL A 111 -18.12 12.18 -7.45
CA VAL A 111 -17.25 11.04 -7.73
C VAL A 111 -15.78 11.42 -7.58
N PHE A 112 -15.05 10.60 -6.85
CA PHE A 112 -13.62 10.73 -6.59
C PHE A 112 -12.89 9.48 -7.05
N VAL A 113 -11.58 9.60 -7.27
CA VAL A 113 -10.75 8.46 -7.66
C VAL A 113 -9.41 8.47 -6.94
N SER A 114 -9.01 7.30 -6.45
CA SER A 114 -7.62 6.96 -6.07
C SER A 114 -7.11 5.96 -7.09
N ASP A 115 -6.04 6.31 -7.80
CA ASP A 115 -5.35 5.33 -8.63
C ASP A 115 -4.20 4.71 -7.82
N LEU A 116 -4.36 3.43 -7.50
CA LEU A 116 -3.44 2.69 -6.63
C LEU A 116 -2.41 1.87 -7.41
N GLY A 117 -2.35 2.09 -8.74
CA GLY A 117 -1.52 1.30 -9.64
C GLY A 117 -2.06 -0.14 -9.75
N GLY A 118 -2.63 -0.47 -10.85
CA GLY A 118 -3.18 -1.80 -11.12
C GLY A 118 -3.21 -2.05 -12.61
N GLY A 119 -3.47 -3.27 -13.01
CA GLY A 119 -3.75 -3.59 -14.40
C GLY A 119 -5.18 -3.18 -14.78
N GLY A 120 -5.57 -3.47 -16.00
CA GLY A 120 -6.95 -3.27 -16.45
C GLY A 120 -7.17 -1.91 -17.10
N TRP A 121 -6.77 -1.79 -18.34
CA TRP A 121 -6.93 -0.59 -19.13
C TRP A 121 -8.17 -0.67 -20.02
N ASP A 122 -9.00 0.35 -19.99
CA ASP A 122 -10.09 0.55 -20.95
C ASP A 122 -9.78 1.72 -21.91
N VAL A 123 -10.77 2.13 -22.70
CA VAL A 123 -10.65 3.25 -23.63
C VAL A 123 -10.28 4.57 -22.93
N SER A 124 -10.62 4.71 -21.67
CA SER A 124 -10.32 5.91 -20.88
C SER A 124 -8.83 6.15 -20.67
N ALA A 125 -7.99 5.11 -20.80
CA ALA A 125 -6.53 5.25 -20.71
C ALA A 125 -5.92 6.05 -21.89
N TYR A 126 -6.65 6.22 -22.98
CA TYR A 126 -6.20 6.92 -24.19
C TYR A 126 -6.77 8.33 -24.33
N ILE A 127 -7.57 8.77 -23.36
CA ILE A 127 -8.18 10.10 -23.35
C ILE A 127 -8.01 10.72 -21.95
N SER A 128 -7.99 12.05 -21.88
CA SER A 128 -7.93 12.74 -20.57
C SER A 128 -9.29 12.61 -19.86
N THR A 129 -9.31 11.83 -18.78
CA THR A 129 -10.50 11.60 -17.96
C THR A 129 -10.46 12.31 -16.61
N ASP A 130 -9.41 13.07 -16.30
CA ASP A 130 -9.22 13.70 -14.99
C ASP A 130 -10.42 14.57 -14.58
N ARG A 131 -10.97 15.31 -15.54
CA ARG A 131 -12.16 16.15 -15.32
C ARG A 131 -13.48 15.38 -15.22
N TRP A 132 -13.45 14.08 -15.33
CA TRP A 132 -14.65 13.26 -15.10
C TRP A 132 -14.93 13.10 -13.60
N TYR A 133 -13.91 13.31 -12.77
CA TYR A 133 -13.96 13.20 -11.32
C TYR A 133 -13.98 14.59 -10.67
N HIS A 134 -14.63 14.70 -9.51
CA HIS A 134 -14.62 15.90 -8.69
C HIS A 134 -13.28 16.08 -7.98
N GLY A 135 -12.56 14.99 -7.73
CA GLY A 135 -11.21 15.03 -7.17
C GLY A 135 -10.46 13.72 -7.34
N HIS A 136 -9.14 13.85 -7.37
CA HIS A 136 -8.17 12.75 -7.35
C HIS A 136 -7.52 12.69 -5.99
N LEU A 137 -7.57 11.52 -5.35
CA LEU A 137 -7.08 11.30 -3.99
C LEU A 137 -5.84 10.42 -4.06
N HIS A 138 -4.67 11.04 -3.93
CA HIS A 138 -3.38 10.39 -4.03
C HIS A 138 -2.89 9.86 -2.69
N ILE A 139 -2.22 8.72 -2.70
CA ILE A 139 -1.69 8.10 -1.48
C ILE A 139 -0.29 8.62 -1.09
N SER A 140 0.28 9.51 -1.89
CA SER A 140 1.54 10.21 -1.63
C SER A 140 1.69 11.43 -2.54
N GLU A 141 2.57 12.36 -2.19
CA GLU A 141 2.97 13.46 -3.08
C GLU A 141 3.64 12.92 -4.34
N TYR A 142 4.44 11.86 -4.17
CA TYR A 142 5.05 11.18 -5.30
C TYR A 142 4.00 10.64 -6.28
N SER A 143 2.96 9.94 -5.80
CA SER A 143 1.91 9.45 -6.69
C SER A 143 1.20 10.60 -7.39
N ARG A 144 0.92 11.72 -6.69
CA ARG A 144 0.37 12.94 -7.29
C ARG A 144 1.26 13.48 -8.43
N SER A 145 2.59 13.45 -8.24
CA SER A 145 3.54 13.92 -9.25
C SER A 145 3.62 13.00 -10.46
N VAL A 146 3.66 11.69 -10.25
CA VAL A 146 3.72 10.68 -11.33
C VAL A 146 2.51 10.75 -12.25
N PHE A 147 1.33 11.02 -11.70
CA PHE A 147 0.12 11.23 -12.50
C PHE A 147 0.02 12.63 -13.14
N GLY A 148 1.03 13.49 -12.96
CA GLY A 148 1.03 14.85 -13.53
C GLY A 148 0.04 15.81 -12.85
N HIS A 149 -0.36 15.53 -11.62
CA HIS A 149 -1.40 16.28 -10.91
C HIS A 149 -0.84 17.30 -9.90
N THR A 150 0.47 17.49 -9.84
CA THR A 150 1.12 18.49 -8.97
C THR A 150 0.56 19.89 -9.25
N GLY A 151 0.15 20.58 -8.19
CA GLY A 151 -0.42 21.94 -8.27
C GLY A 151 -1.84 22.02 -8.83
N LYS A 152 -2.50 20.90 -9.11
CA LYS A 152 -3.90 20.90 -9.53
C LYS A 152 -4.83 21.03 -8.32
N PRO A 153 -5.82 21.96 -8.33
CA PRO A 153 -6.69 22.21 -7.17
C PRO A 153 -7.63 21.05 -6.84
N TRP A 154 -7.86 20.14 -7.79
CA TRP A 154 -8.69 18.96 -7.64
C TRP A 154 -7.89 17.70 -7.27
N ALA A 155 -6.57 17.80 -7.09
CA ALA A 155 -5.70 16.70 -6.72
C ALA A 155 -5.20 16.85 -5.28
N HIS A 156 -5.60 15.93 -4.43
CA HIS A 156 -5.35 15.96 -2.99
C HIS A 156 -4.51 14.76 -2.56
N VAL A 157 -3.67 14.94 -1.54
CA VAL A 157 -2.93 13.84 -0.94
C VAL A 157 -3.62 13.44 0.36
N ILE A 158 -4.06 12.20 0.42
CA ILE A 158 -4.73 11.63 1.59
C ILE A 158 -3.84 10.67 2.39
N TYR A 159 -2.73 10.24 1.79
CA TYR A 159 -1.81 9.20 2.27
C TYR A 159 -2.48 7.82 2.41
N GLY A 160 -1.76 6.88 3.03
CA GLY A 160 -2.31 5.61 3.47
C GLY A 160 -2.35 5.52 4.99
N GLY A 161 -3.13 4.59 5.48
CA GLY A 161 -3.26 4.32 6.90
C GLY A 161 -2.66 2.97 7.29
N VAL A 162 -2.36 2.85 8.58
CA VAL A 162 -2.06 1.57 9.21
C VAL A 162 -2.99 1.37 10.40
N ASP A 163 -3.37 0.12 10.65
CA ASP A 163 -4.11 -0.27 11.86
C ASP A 163 -3.15 -0.26 13.06
N THR A 164 -3.15 0.83 13.81
CA THR A 164 -2.23 1.05 14.93
C THR A 164 -2.61 0.29 16.20
N VAL A 165 -3.73 -0.41 16.21
CA VAL A 165 -4.11 -1.37 17.25
C VAL A 165 -3.49 -2.73 16.92
N LYS A 166 -3.68 -3.21 15.70
CA LYS A 166 -3.12 -4.45 15.18
C LYS A 166 -1.58 -4.38 15.15
N PHE A 167 -1.05 -3.33 14.50
CA PHE A 167 0.39 -3.05 14.44
C PHE A 167 0.78 -2.13 15.60
N SER A 168 1.14 -2.71 16.71
CA SER A 168 1.51 -2.00 17.93
C SER A 168 2.70 -2.70 18.62
N PRO A 169 3.52 -1.97 19.38
CA PRO A 169 4.56 -2.58 20.22
C PRO A 169 3.96 -3.59 21.20
N SER A 170 4.78 -4.48 21.68
CA SER A 170 4.41 -5.43 22.74
C SER A 170 5.55 -5.59 23.73
N ASP A 171 5.28 -5.41 25.00
CA ASP A 171 6.26 -5.61 26.08
C ASP A 171 6.65 -7.10 26.24
N GLN A 172 5.86 -8.00 25.68
CA GLN A 172 6.11 -9.44 25.72
C GLN A 172 7.12 -9.88 24.65
N VAL A 173 7.33 -9.09 23.62
CA VAL A 173 8.22 -9.39 22.49
C VAL A 173 9.51 -8.60 22.66
N LYS A 174 10.61 -9.29 22.94
CA LYS A 174 11.93 -8.65 22.99
C LYS A 174 12.47 -8.41 21.59
N LYS A 175 13.07 -7.25 21.39
CA LYS A 175 13.85 -6.96 20.18
C LYS A 175 15.02 -7.94 20.08
N ASP A 176 15.24 -8.45 18.90
CA ASP A 176 16.43 -9.22 18.53
C ASP A 176 17.31 -8.40 17.55
N ALA A 177 18.43 -8.95 17.15
CA ALA A 177 19.34 -8.28 16.23
C ALA A 177 18.94 -8.44 14.75
N SER A 178 17.75 -9.01 14.46
CA SER A 178 17.36 -9.31 13.08
C SER A 178 16.96 -8.06 12.29
N VAL A 179 17.38 -8.02 11.04
CA VAL A 179 16.89 -7.10 10.02
C VAL A 179 15.67 -7.73 9.35
N LEU A 180 14.63 -6.95 9.10
CA LEU A 180 13.39 -7.46 8.51
C LEU A 180 13.08 -6.80 7.17
N PHE A 181 12.81 -7.60 6.16
CA PHE A 181 12.14 -7.20 4.94
C PHE A 181 10.77 -7.86 4.86
N VAL A 182 9.73 -7.09 4.51
CA VAL A 182 8.38 -7.62 4.23
C VAL A 182 7.90 -7.08 2.89
N GLY A 183 7.48 -7.98 1.98
CA GLY A 183 6.94 -7.58 0.69
C GLY A 183 7.02 -8.67 -0.36
N ARG A 184 6.43 -8.43 -1.54
CA ARG A 184 6.58 -9.34 -2.68
C ARG A 184 8.05 -9.41 -3.10
N LEU A 185 8.53 -10.61 -3.40
CA LEU A 185 9.91 -10.81 -3.84
C LEU A 185 10.01 -10.48 -5.33
N LEU A 186 10.21 -9.20 -5.63
CA LEU A 186 10.31 -8.63 -6.98
C LEU A 186 11.62 -7.86 -7.14
N PRO A 187 12.25 -7.85 -8.33
CA PRO A 187 13.54 -7.22 -8.54
C PRO A 187 13.61 -5.73 -8.15
N HIS A 188 12.55 -4.97 -8.42
CA HIS A 188 12.51 -3.55 -8.06
C HIS A 188 12.40 -3.27 -6.54
N LYS A 189 12.22 -4.30 -5.71
CA LYS A 189 12.25 -4.18 -4.25
C LYS A 189 13.67 -4.16 -3.67
N GLY A 190 14.71 -4.40 -4.50
CA GLY A 190 16.11 -4.26 -4.12
C GLY A 190 16.58 -5.22 -3.03
N ILE A 191 15.92 -6.39 -2.90
CA ILE A 191 16.24 -7.37 -1.84
C ILE A 191 17.67 -7.91 -2.02
N ASP A 192 18.14 -8.00 -3.25
CA ASP A 192 19.52 -8.36 -3.60
C ASP A 192 20.53 -7.39 -3.00
N ASP A 193 20.25 -6.07 -3.02
CA ASP A 193 21.12 -5.08 -2.37
C ASP A 193 21.08 -5.19 -0.84
N LEU A 194 19.93 -5.53 -0.26
CA LEU A 194 19.82 -5.80 1.18
C LEU A 194 20.65 -7.03 1.57
N ILE A 195 20.55 -8.12 0.83
CA ILE A 195 21.35 -9.33 1.09
C ILE A 195 22.86 -9.03 0.95
N LYS A 196 23.27 -8.25 -0.05
CA LYS A 196 24.66 -7.81 -0.19
C LYS A 196 25.11 -6.93 0.98
N ALA A 197 24.23 -6.05 1.46
CA ALA A 197 24.51 -5.12 2.55
C ALA A 197 24.65 -5.81 3.91
N VAL A 198 23.82 -6.77 4.22
CA VAL A 198 23.79 -7.43 5.53
C VAL A 198 25.11 -8.16 5.79
N PRO A 199 25.78 -7.90 6.95
CA PRO A 199 26.91 -8.69 7.41
C PRO A 199 26.56 -10.18 7.59
N SER A 200 27.54 -11.07 7.42
CA SER A 200 27.31 -12.52 7.53
C SER A 200 26.88 -12.98 8.95
N ASP A 201 27.22 -12.20 9.96
CA ASP A 201 26.88 -12.43 11.38
C ASP A 201 25.57 -11.75 11.82
N MET A 202 24.90 -11.00 10.93
CA MET A 202 23.65 -10.31 11.23
C MET A 202 22.46 -11.07 10.62
N PRO A 203 21.47 -11.50 11.45
CA PRO A 203 20.30 -12.20 10.93
C PRO A 203 19.45 -11.28 10.03
N LEU A 204 19.03 -11.81 8.87
CA LEU A 204 18.07 -11.18 7.97
C LEU A 204 16.88 -12.09 7.76
N GLU A 205 15.70 -11.61 8.08
CA GLU A 205 14.43 -12.29 7.80
C GLU A 205 13.73 -11.61 6.61
N ILE A 206 13.39 -12.40 5.59
CA ILE A 206 12.70 -11.95 4.40
C ILE A 206 11.35 -12.64 4.34
N ILE A 207 10.27 -11.86 4.55
CA ILE A 207 8.89 -12.35 4.53
C ILE A 207 8.22 -11.90 3.24
N GLY A 208 7.75 -12.87 2.43
CA GLY A 208 6.99 -12.55 1.24
C GLY A 208 6.90 -13.68 0.23
N ARG A 209 5.97 -13.50 -0.72
CA ARG A 209 5.77 -14.51 -1.78
C ARG A 209 6.73 -14.24 -2.95
N PRO A 210 7.47 -15.26 -3.42
CA PRO A 210 8.20 -15.16 -4.66
C PRO A 210 7.20 -15.13 -5.82
N THR A 211 7.31 -14.11 -6.66
CA THR A 211 6.49 -13.93 -7.87
C THR A 211 7.31 -14.10 -9.14
N ASP A 212 8.63 -14.08 -9.01
CA ASP A 212 9.62 -14.34 -10.07
C ASP A 212 10.56 -15.41 -9.54
N SER A 213 10.53 -16.60 -10.16
CA SER A 213 11.33 -17.76 -9.75
C SER A 213 12.83 -17.52 -9.97
N ARG A 214 13.20 -16.87 -11.08
CA ARG A 214 14.60 -16.55 -11.38
C ARG A 214 15.17 -15.63 -10.30
N TYR A 215 14.46 -14.54 -9.99
CA TYR A 215 14.91 -13.62 -8.96
C TYR A 215 15.02 -14.30 -7.60
N PHE A 216 14.07 -15.19 -7.26
CA PHE A 216 14.13 -15.92 -6.00
C PHE A 216 15.32 -16.86 -5.90
N ASP A 217 15.69 -17.55 -7.00
CA ASP A 217 16.88 -18.39 -7.04
C ASP A 217 18.17 -17.55 -6.93
N ASP A 218 18.25 -16.40 -7.59
CA ASP A 218 19.36 -15.47 -7.46
C ASP A 218 19.49 -14.92 -6.02
N LEU A 219 18.36 -14.61 -5.34
CA LEU A 219 18.38 -14.20 -3.93
C LEU A 219 18.91 -15.30 -3.02
N ARG A 220 18.55 -16.56 -3.27
CA ARG A 220 19.06 -17.71 -2.51
C ARG A 220 20.55 -17.89 -2.69
N ALA A 221 21.03 -17.74 -3.91
CA ALA A 221 22.48 -17.80 -4.20
C ALA A 221 23.24 -16.67 -3.49
N LEU A 222 22.71 -15.44 -3.49
CA LEU A 222 23.32 -14.31 -2.78
C LEU A 222 23.31 -14.48 -1.24
N ALA A 223 22.39 -15.28 -0.72
CA ALA A 223 22.25 -15.56 0.70
C ALA A 223 23.21 -16.66 1.22
N GLU A 224 23.91 -17.36 0.33
CA GLU A 224 24.86 -18.41 0.73
C GLU A 224 25.95 -17.87 1.65
N GLY A 225 26.20 -18.57 2.76
CA GLY A 225 27.15 -18.16 3.78
C GLY A 225 26.72 -17.01 4.69
N LYS A 226 25.44 -16.57 4.62
CA LYS A 226 24.86 -15.54 5.47
C LYS A 226 23.69 -16.09 6.31
N GLN A 227 23.32 -15.38 7.37
CA GLN A 227 22.16 -15.72 8.22
C GLN A 227 20.87 -15.16 7.63
N VAL A 228 20.47 -15.64 6.46
CA VAL A 228 19.25 -15.19 5.76
C VAL A 228 18.17 -16.27 5.83
N THR A 229 16.99 -15.89 6.30
CA THR A 229 15.81 -16.76 6.37
C THR A 229 14.70 -16.24 5.46
N PHE A 230 14.22 -17.08 4.54
CA PHE A 230 13.07 -16.78 3.68
C PHE A 230 11.81 -17.44 4.23
N ARG A 231 10.76 -16.64 4.44
CA ARG A 231 9.44 -17.11 4.90
C ARG A 231 8.37 -16.72 3.88
N THR A 232 7.89 -17.70 3.13
CA THR A 232 6.96 -17.46 2.01
C THR A 232 5.49 -17.63 2.37
N GLY A 233 5.17 -18.12 3.58
CA GLY A 233 3.80 -18.45 4.02
C GLY A 233 3.53 -17.99 5.46
N CYS A 234 3.81 -16.72 5.81
CA CYS A 234 3.50 -16.18 7.12
C CYS A 234 2.03 -15.80 7.27
N SER A 235 1.44 -16.09 8.43
CA SER A 235 0.19 -15.48 8.85
C SER A 235 0.39 -14.02 9.24
N ASP A 236 -0.71 -13.26 9.32
CA ASP A 236 -0.67 -11.86 9.77
C ASP A 236 -0.06 -11.72 11.17
N ASP A 237 -0.41 -12.62 12.10
CA ASP A 237 0.13 -12.59 13.48
C ASP A 237 1.63 -12.84 13.50
N GLN A 238 2.12 -13.79 12.70
CA GLN A 238 3.54 -14.07 12.56
C GLN A 238 4.30 -12.89 11.95
N MET A 239 3.69 -12.17 11.02
CA MET A 239 4.25 -10.98 10.41
C MET A 239 4.33 -9.83 11.41
N ILE A 240 3.27 -9.60 12.21
CA ILE A 240 3.25 -8.58 13.27
C ILE A 240 4.33 -8.87 14.31
N GLU A 241 4.48 -10.13 14.71
CA GLU A 241 5.53 -10.54 15.65
C GLU A 241 6.93 -10.28 15.09
N ALA A 242 7.14 -10.55 13.78
CA ALA A 242 8.40 -10.23 13.11
C ALA A 242 8.69 -8.71 13.14
N TYR A 243 7.71 -7.84 12.86
CA TYR A 243 7.87 -6.40 13.00
C TYR A 243 8.23 -5.99 14.43
N ARG A 244 7.57 -6.57 15.44
CA ARG A 244 7.83 -6.27 16.85
C ARG A 244 9.23 -6.68 17.29
N ARG A 245 9.73 -7.80 16.78
CA ARG A 245 11.01 -8.40 17.16
C ARG A 245 12.19 -7.74 16.47
N ALA A 246 12.05 -7.34 15.22
CA ALA A 246 13.13 -6.84 14.40
C ALA A 246 13.82 -5.58 14.97
N SER A 247 15.14 -5.49 14.78
CA SER A 247 15.93 -4.29 15.10
C SER A 247 15.61 -3.12 14.16
N CYS A 248 15.35 -3.42 12.89
CA CYS A 248 14.85 -2.46 11.91
C CYS A 248 14.06 -3.16 10.79
N VAL A 249 13.15 -2.42 10.16
CA VAL A 249 12.47 -2.82 8.92
C VAL A 249 13.14 -2.11 7.74
N VAL A 250 13.41 -2.84 6.66
CA VAL A 250 14.13 -2.30 5.49
C VAL A 250 13.30 -2.48 4.23
N LEU A 251 13.13 -1.40 3.47
CA LEU A 251 12.52 -1.43 2.14
C LEU A 251 13.47 -0.73 1.15
N PRO A 252 14.39 -1.47 0.51
CA PRO A 252 15.46 -0.92 -0.31
C PRO A 252 15.08 -0.83 -1.79
N SER A 253 13.85 -0.44 -2.11
CA SER A 253 13.33 -0.39 -3.48
C SER A 253 14.21 0.46 -4.41
N VAL A 254 14.26 0.09 -5.70
CA VAL A 254 15.13 0.70 -6.69
C VAL A 254 14.37 1.04 -7.96
N TYR A 255 14.83 2.07 -8.70
CA TYR A 255 14.32 2.38 -10.05
C TYR A 255 14.92 1.45 -11.11
N GLN A 256 16.18 1.03 -10.93
CA GLN A 256 16.86 0.10 -11.81
C GLN A 256 17.20 -1.18 -11.07
N THR A 257 16.73 -2.30 -11.57
CA THR A 257 16.93 -3.63 -10.97
C THR A 257 18.33 -4.17 -11.23
N MET A 258 18.72 -5.23 -10.52
CA MET A 258 19.99 -5.96 -10.77
C MET A 258 20.11 -6.53 -12.21
N TYR A 259 19.00 -6.63 -12.94
CA TYR A 259 18.98 -7.09 -14.33
C TYR A 259 19.09 -5.94 -15.35
N GLY A 260 19.13 -4.68 -14.88
CA GLY A 260 19.15 -3.51 -15.73
C GLY A 260 17.78 -3.00 -16.16
N ASP A 261 16.70 -3.72 -15.82
CA ASP A 261 15.33 -3.26 -16.06
C ASP A 261 15.01 -2.04 -15.21
N THR A 262 14.21 -1.13 -15.76
CA THR A 262 13.80 0.10 -15.07
C THR A 262 12.30 0.13 -14.81
N THR A 263 11.92 0.71 -13.68
CA THR A 263 10.51 1.03 -13.36
C THR A 263 10.39 2.47 -12.91
N SER A 264 9.38 3.18 -13.41
CA SER A 264 9.10 4.57 -13.00
C SER A 264 8.28 4.64 -11.70
N VAL A 265 7.66 3.55 -11.27
CA VAL A 265 6.79 3.52 -10.08
C VAL A 265 7.11 2.29 -9.22
N PRO A 266 8.28 2.26 -8.56
CA PRO A 266 8.67 1.10 -7.76
C PRO A 266 7.88 1.01 -6.44
N GLU A 267 7.44 2.13 -5.89
CA GLU A 267 6.71 2.20 -4.63
C GLU A 267 5.76 3.41 -4.61
N LEU A 268 4.50 3.20 -4.23
CA LEU A 268 3.53 4.30 -4.14
C LEU A 268 3.37 4.88 -2.73
N LEU A 269 3.69 4.11 -1.67
CA LEU A 269 3.61 4.58 -0.28
C LEU A 269 4.66 3.97 0.64
N GLY A 270 5.01 2.68 0.51
CA GLY A 270 5.84 1.98 1.48
C GLY A 270 5.04 1.47 2.70
N GLN A 271 3.91 0.81 2.44
CA GLN A 271 3.00 0.33 3.49
C GLN A 271 3.71 -0.52 4.56
N THR A 272 4.66 -1.36 4.18
CA THR A 272 5.41 -2.23 5.11
C THR A 272 6.33 -1.44 6.06
N LEU A 273 6.81 -0.26 5.65
CA LEU A 273 7.52 0.67 6.54
C LEU A 273 6.58 1.20 7.62
N LEU A 274 5.36 1.64 7.22
CA LEU A 274 4.34 2.13 8.16
C LEU A 274 3.97 1.06 9.19
N GLU A 275 3.82 -0.19 8.77
CA GLU A 275 3.50 -1.33 9.64
C GLU A 275 4.61 -1.57 10.66
N GLY A 276 5.87 -1.59 10.23
CA GLY A 276 7.03 -1.73 11.12
C GLY A 276 7.19 -0.54 12.08
N MET A 277 7.07 0.68 11.57
CA MET A 277 7.12 1.91 12.36
C MET A 277 5.98 1.96 13.39
N ALA A 278 4.79 1.50 13.04
CA ALA A 278 3.66 1.36 13.97
C ALA A 278 3.97 0.38 15.11
N CYS A 279 4.76 -0.65 14.86
CA CYS A 279 5.25 -1.57 15.90
C CYS A 279 6.42 -1.00 16.73
N GLY A 280 6.83 0.24 16.51
CA GLY A 280 7.96 0.86 17.21
C GLY A 280 9.33 0.39 16.70
N THR A 281 9.41 -0.03 15.45
CA THR A 281 10.63 -0.49 14.79
C THR A 281 11.13 0.59 13.86
N PRO A 282 12.40 1.05 13.96
CA PRO A 282 12.93 2.06 13.06
C PRO A 282 13.01 1.54 11.64
N ALA A 283 12.84 2.42 10.66
CA ALA A 283 12.81 2.06 9.26
C ALA A 283 14.11 2.44 8.53
N ILE A 284 14.52 1.65 7.55
CA ILE A 284 15.53 2.05 6.57
C ILE A 284 14.91 1.92 5.19
N CYS A 285 14.94 2.98 4.41
CA CYS A 285 14.47 2.95 3.03
C CYS A 285 15.47 3.62 2.09
N THR A 286 15.30 3.38 0.81
CA THR A 286 16.03 4.13 -0.22
C THR A 286 15.32 5.45 -0.55
N ASP A 287 16.08 6.44 -1.04
CA ASP A 287 15.56 7.69 -1.59
C ASP A 287 14.90 7.43 -2.96
N VAL A 288 13.81 6.68 -2.92
CA VAL A 288 13.08 6.21 -4.10
C VAL A 288 11.58 6.42 -3.88
N ALA A 289 10.93 7.01 -4.87
CA ALA A 289 9.48 7.20 -4.92
C ALA A 289 8.95 7.93 -3.67
N SER A 290 7.92 7.39 -3.04
CA SER A 290 7.25 7.98 -1.88
C SER A 290 7.91 7.65 -0.53
N MET A 291 8.94 6.82 -0.49
CA MET A 291 9.49 6.34 0.78
C MET A 291 10.07 7.46 1.69
N PRO A 292 10.70 8.52 1.15
CA PRO A 292 11.12 9.68 1.96
C PRO A 292 9.96 10.51 2.53
N GLU A 293 8.72 10.30 2.07
CA GLU A 293 7.53 10.92 2.67
C GLU A 293 7.09 10.18 3.95
N VAL A 294 7.48 8.91 4.07
CA VAL A 294 7.14 8.03 5.20
C VAL A 294 8.23 8.06 6.27
N VAL A 295 9.50 8.02 5.87
CA VAL A 295 10.65 7.97 6.77
C VAL A 295 11.31 9.35 6.86
N GLU A 296 11.31 9.93 8.05
CA GLU A 296 12.08 11.15 8.34
C GLU A 296 13.53 10.74 8.66
N ASP A 297 14.46 11.10 7.76
CA ASP A 297 15.88 10.71 7.89
C ASP A 297 16.48 11.12 9.22
N GLN A 298 17.18 10.19 9.87
CA GLN A 298 17.83 10.34 11.18
C GLN A 298 16.86 10.57 12.36
N VAL A 299 15.55 10.64 12.12
CA VAL A 299 14.54 10.85 13.17
C VAL A 299 13.71 9.60 13.39
N THR A 300 13.11 9.06 12.33
CA THR A 300 12.27 7.86 12.40
C THR A 300 12.94 6.63 11.79
N GLY A 301 14.10 6.83 11.16
CA GLY A 301 14.85 5.83 10.44
C GLY A 301 15.95 6.46 9.62
N PHE A 302 16.38 5.77 8.56
CA PHE A 302 17.37 6.26 7.62
C PHE A 302 16.86 6.21 6.19
N VAL A 303 17.18 7.25 5.41
CA VAL A 303 16.99 7.29 3.96
C VAL A 303 18.35 7.18 3.30
N VAL A 304 18.55 6.18 2.44
CA VAL A 304 19.84 5.89 1.79
C VAL A 304 19.70 5.94 0.27
N PRO A 305 20.76 6.23 -0.49
CA PRO A 305 20.72 6.15 -1.95
C PRO A 305 20.40 4.74 -2.43
N PRO A 306 19.60 4.57 -3.50
CA PRO A 306 19.36 3.25 -4.10
C PRO A 306 20.63 2.69 -4.75
N ASN A 307 20.69 1.36 -4.91
CA ASN A 307 21.82 0.64 -5.51
C ASN A 307 23.17 0.92 -4.81
N ARG A 308 23.13 1.18 -3.48
CA ARG A 308 24.30 1.43 -2.62
C ARG A 308 24.28 0.50 -1.40
N PRO A 309 24.53 -0.79 -1.59
CA PRO A 309 24.58 -1.75 -0.49
C PRO A 309 25.66 -1.43 0.56
N ASP A 310 26.70 -0.70 0.20
CA ASP A 310 27.72 -0.19 1.11
C ASP A 310 27.13 0.84 2.11
N VAL A 311 26.37 1.83 1.63
CA VAL A 311 25.71 2.82 2.49
C VAL A 311 24.61 2.18 3.34
N LEU A 312 23.84 1.26 2.75
CA LEU A 312 22.83 0.51 3.49
C LEU A 312 23.49 -0.29 4.63
N ARG A 313 24.64 -0.93 4.37
CA ARG A 313 25.42 -1.67 5.37
C ARG A 313 25.85 -0.76 6.53
N GLU A 314 26.31 0.47 6.26
CA GLU A 314 26.68 1.43 7.31
C GLU A 314 25.51 1.70 8.28
N LYS A 315 24.29 1.87 7.73
CA LYS A 315 23.10 2.13 8.57
C LYS A 315 22.65 0.90 9.35
N LEU A 316 22.76 -0.30 8.76
CA LEU A 316 22.51 -1.56 9.47
C LEU A 316 23.47 -1.75 10.64
N LEU A 317 24.77 -1.48 10.43
CA LEU A 317 25.77 -1.52 11.48
C LEU A 317 25.50 -0.47 12.55
N TRP A 318 25.12 0.74 12.17
CA TRP A 318 24.75 1.78 13.12
C TRP A 318 23.59 1.35 14.03
N ILE A 319 22.52 0.78 13.48
CA ILE A 319 21.39 0.25 14.27
C ILE A 319 21.85 -0.81 15.27
N ARG A 320 22.74 -1.71 14.85
CA ARG A 320 23.30 -2.77 15.71
C ARG A 320 24.13 -2.19 16.83
N ASP A 321 24.99 -1.23 16.51
CA ASP A 321 26.02 -0.72 17.43
C ASP A 321 25.46 0.37 18.36
N HIS A 322 24.24 0.93 18.09
CA HIS A 322 23.57 1.98 18.87
C HIS A 322 22.13 1.58 19.26
N PRO A 323 21.94 0.49 20.03
CA PRO A 323 20.62 -0.07 20.30
C PRO A 323 19.69 0.88 21.08
N THR A 324 20.24 1.75 21.94
CA THR A 324 19.47 2.73 22.70
C THR A 324 18.89 3.79 21.78
N GLU A 325 19.71 4.35 20.90
CA GLU A 325 19.32 5.36 19.91
C GLU A 325 18.36 4.76 18.87
N ALA A 326 18.60 3.54 18.42
CA ALA A 326 17.69 2.81 17.53
C ALA A 326 16.31 2.60 18.17
N CYS A 327 16.26 2.30 19.48
CA CYS A 327 15.00 2.20 20.21
C CYS A 327 14.28 3.56 20.27
N ALA A 328 14.99 4.65 20.56
CA ALA A 328 14.43 6.00 20.57
C ALA A 328 13.90 6.41 19.18
N MET A 329 14.63 6.05 18.11
CA MET A 329 14.23 6.25 16.72
C MET A 329 12.95 5.45 16.40
N GLY A 330 12.83 4.21 16.85
CA GLY A 330 11.62 3.40 16.69
C GLY A 330 10.40 4.00 17.42
N GLN A 331 10.60 4.57 18.62
CA GLN A 331 9.54 5.30 19.33
C GLN A 331 9.13 6.59 18.58
N ALA A 332 10.08 7.30 17.99
CA ALA A 332 9.79 8.47 17.13
C ALA A 332 9.02 8.03 15.88
N ALA A 333 9.42 6.91 15.26
CA ALA A 333 8.73 6.33 14.11
C ALA A 333 7.26 6.03 14.43
N ARG A 334 6.98 5.42 15.59
CA ARG A 334 5.60 5.17 16.00
C ARG A 334 4.80 6.47 16.22
N ARG A 335 5.37 7.47 16.90
CA ARG A 335 4.69 8.78 17.07
C ARG A 335 4.34 9.40 15.73
N HIS A 336 5.28 9.41 14.80
CA HIS A 336 5.07 9.91 13.44
C HIS A 336 3.92 9.20 12.72
N VAL A 337 3.83 7.86 12.82
CA VAL A 337 2.72 7.09 12.26
C VAL A 337 1.40 7.46 12.92
N LEU A 338 1.36 7.56 14.25
CA LEU A 338 0.14 7.90 14.99
C LEU A 338 -0.40 9.29 14.64
N GLU A 339 0.48 10.23 14.30
CA GLU A 339 0.12 11.60 13.93
C GLU A 339 -0.40 11.71 12.48
N LYS A 340 0.23 11.00 11.54
CA LYS A 340 0.00 11.26 10.11
C LYS A 340 -0.64 10.10 9.33
N PHE A 341 -0.39 8.85 9.70
CA PHE A 341 -0.64 7.66 8.88
C PHE A 341 -1.61 6.66 9.53
N THR A 342 -2.59 7.14 10.29
CA THR A 342 -3.66 6.29 10.81
C THR A 342 -4.85 6.27 9.86
N TRP A 343 -5.58 5.16 9.80
CA TRP A 343 -6.80 5.09 9.00
C TRP A 343 -7.83 6.17 9.38
N PRO A 344 -8.07 6.49 10.67
CA PRO A 344 -8.96 7.60 11.03
C PRO A 344 -8.51 8.96 10.46
N ALA A 345 -7.20 9.23 10.40
CA ALA A 345 -6.68 10.46 9.80
C ALA A 345 -6.91 10.49 8.27
N VAL A 346 -6.72 9.35 7.58
CA VAL A 346 -6.99 9.23 6.14
C VAL A 346 -8.47 9.41 5.85
N VAL A 347 -9.35 8.75 6.61
CA VAL A 347 -10.82 8.89 6.49
C VAL A 347 -11.24 10.34 6.66
N ARG A 348 -10.74 11.03 7.68
CA ARG A 348 -11.05 12.45 7.92
C ARG A 348 -10.67 13.31 6.71
N ARG A 349 -9.45 13.14 6.16
CA ARG A 349 -9.03 13.85 4.94
C ARG A 349 -9.97 13.58 3.77
N CYS A 350 -10.38 12.32 3.56
CA CYS A 350 -11.35 11.99 2.52
C CYS A 350 -12.69 12.70 2.73
N LEU A 351 -13.24 12.65 3.94
CA LEU A 351 -14.53 13.27 4.28
C LEU A 351 -14.49 14.79 4.13
N ASP A 352 -13.40 15.44 4.53
CA ASP A 352 -13.19 16.89 4.35
C ASP A 352 -13.20 17.26 2.86
N ILE A 353 -12.50 16.48 2.02
CA ILE A 353 -12.47 16.69 0.56
C ILE A 353 -13.84 16.44 -0.05
N TYR A 354 -14.55 15.37 0.33
CA TYR A 354 -15.89 15.09 -0.17
C TYR A 354 -16.88 16.21 0.14
N ASN A 355 -16.75 16.82 1.33
CA ASN A 355 -17.62 17.93 1.74
C ASN A 355 -17.25 19.25 1.04
N ALA A 356 -15.97 19.53 0.83
CA ALA A 356 -15.49 20.77 0.23
C ALA A 356 -15.70 20.86 -1.29
N SER A 357 -15.76 19.71 -1.98
CA SER A 357 -15.94 19.68 -3.44
C SER A 357 -17.39 20.00 -3.78
N SER A 358 -17.60 21.09 -4.49
CA SER A 358 -18.93 21.59 -4.95
C SER A 358 -19.29 21.01 -6.32
#